data_99e76049d248eacfa8b46d802f457b82
#
_entry.id   99e76049d248eacfa8b46d802f457b82
#
_cell.length_a   1.000
_cell.length_b   1.000
_cell.length_c   1.000
_cell.angle_alpha   90.00
_cell.angle_beta   90.00
_cell.angle_gamma   90.00
#
_symmetry.space_group_name_H-M   'P 1'
#
loop_
_entity.id
_entity.type
_entity.pdbx_description
1 polymer ?
#
loop_
_entity_poly.entity_id
_entity_poly.type
_entity_poly.pdbx_seq_one_letter_code
_entity_poly.pdbx_strand_id
1 'polypeptide(L)'
;PDNINRSSDGNYWLAMTGMRTPAYDLAMRMPGFRTRMVKRVPPDEWLYSNINNGSVIKFTAEGEVLASYWDKSAENHPAITSMREHRGYLYLGGLMNNRIGRIPLPDADPTWDSSDSYWGPKA
;
A
#
# COMPACT_ATOMS: atom_id res chain seq x y z
N PRO A 1 -2.04 -5.87 -2.28
CA PRO A 1 -1.26 -5.71 -1.06
C PRO A 1 0.23 -5.84 -1.35
N ASP A 2 1.06 -5.10 -0.61
CA ASP A 2 2.52 -5.14 -0.70
C ASP A 2 3.10 -5.27 0.72
N ASN A 3 3.87 -4.31 1.20
CA ASN A 3 4.52 -4.44 2.51
C ASN A 3 3.57 -4.28 3.69
N ILE A 4 3.87 -5.02 4.77
CA ILE A 4 3.19 -4.95 6.06
C ILE A 4 4.19 -4.44 7.10
N ASN A 5 3.75 -3.52 7.96
CA ASN A 5 4.53 -3.02 9.09
C ASN A 5 3.67 -2.92 10.35
N ARG A 6 4.33 -2.96 11.51
CA ARG A 6 3.65 -2.80 12.80
C ARG A 6 3.24 -1.34 13.04
N SER A 7 2.14 -1.18 13.75
CA SER A 7 1.64 0.07 14.30
C SER A 7 2.01 0.18 15.79
N SER A 8 2.06 1.40 16.32
CA SER A 8 2.37 1.68 17.74
C SER A 8 1.38 1.07 18.73
N ASP A 9 0.16 0.77 18.29
CA ASP A 9 -0.89 0.14 19.12
C ASP A 9 -0.93 -1.40 19.03
N GLY A 10 0.09 -2.02 18.42
CA GLY A 10 0.20 -3.46 18.26
C GLY A 10 -0.50 -4.04 17.04
N ASN A 11 -1.23 -3.24 16.28
CA ASN A 11 -1.85 -3.62 15.01
C ASN A 11 -0.87 -3.52 13.84
N TYR A 12 -1.39 -3.59 12.62
CA TYR A 12 -0.57 -3.63 11.41
C TYR A 12 -1.04 -2.63 10.36
N TRP A 13 -0.10 -2.09 9.62
CA TRP A 13 -0.30 -1.31 8.40
C TRP A 13 0.00 -2.17 7.17
N LEU A 14 -0.79 -2.03 6.12
CA LEU A 14 -0.62 -2.70 4.84
C LEU A 14 -0.66 -1.69 3.70
N ALA A 15 0.37 -1.69 2.87
CA ALA A 15 0.39 -0.93 1.62
C ALA A 15 -0.46 -1.63 0.54
N MET A 16 -1.26 -0.85 -0.15
CA MET A 16 -2.07 -1.29 -1.28
C MET A 16 -1.57 -0.62 -2.55
N THR A 17 -0.73 -1.33 -3.29
CA THR A 17 -0.10 -0.80 -4.51
C THR A 17 -1.09 -0.58 -5.65
N GLY A 18 -2.17 -1.34 -5.66
CA GLY A 18 -3.17 -1.24 -6.71
C GLY A 18 -4.50 -1.84 -6.31
N MET A 19 -5.50 -1.60 -7.16
CA MET A 19 -6.84 -2.14 -7.01
C MET A 19 -7.04 -3.37 -7.90
N ARG A 20 -7.82 -4.32 -7.40
CA ARG A 20 -8.30 -5.42 -8.22
C ARG A 20 -9.40 -4.91 -9.16
N THR A 21 -9.26 -5.19 -10.45
CA THR A 21 -10.21 -4.78 -11.48
C THR A 21 -10.75 -5.98 -12.25
N PRO A 22 -11.94 -5.88 -12.88
CA PRO A 22 -12.47 -6.94 -13.72
C PRO A 22 -11.53 -7.35 -14.87
N ALA A 23 -10.82 -6.39 -15.46
CA ALA A 23 -9.84 -6.65 -16.52
C ALA A 23 -8.66 -7.48 -16.01
N TYR A 24 -8.15 -7.18 -14.82
CA TYR A 24 -7.12 -7.97 -14.15
C TYR A 24 -7.61 -9.39 -13.87
N ASP A 25 -8.82 -9.54 -13.32
CA ASP A 25 -9.40 -10.85 -13.04
C ASP A 25 -9.57 -11.69 -14.30
N LEU A 26 -10.00 -11.09 -15.39
CA LEU A 26 -10.11 -11.75 -16.68
C LEU A 26 -8.74 -12.22 -17.19
N ALA A 27 -7.72 -11.36 -17.10
CA ALA A 27 -6.35 -11.69 -17.48
C ALA A 27 -5.78 -12.86 -16.66
N MET A 28 -6.09 -12.91 -15.37
CA MET A 28 -5.63 -13.99 -14.49
C MET A 28 -6.33 -15.33 -14.79
N ARG A 29 -7.61 -15.30 -15.15
CA ARG A 29 -8.41 -16.51 -15.45
C ARG A 29 -8.20 -17.05 -16.86
N MET A 30 -7.82 -16.20 -17.81
CA MET A 30 -7.73 -16.53 -19.23
C MET A 30 -6.32 -16.32 -19.78
N PRO A 31 -5.43 -17.34 -19.72
CA PRO A 31 -4.05 -17.22 -20.20
C PRO A 31 -3.92 -16.78 -21.65
N GLY A 32 -4.79 -17.24 -22.54
CA GLY A 32 -4.81 -16.83 -23.95
C GLY A 32 -5.16 -15.35 -24.14
N PHE A 33 -6.08 -14.81 -23.35
CA PHE A 33 -6.39 -13.39 -23.33
C PHE A 33 -5.19 -12.58 -22.84
N ARG A 34 -4.61 -12.96 -21.69
CA ARG A 34 -3.43 -12.30 -21.12
C ARG A 34 -2.26 -12.27 -22.12
N THR A 35 -1.96 -13.38 -22.77
CA THR A 35 -0.89 -13.44 -23.77
C THR A 35 -1.13 -12.53 -24.96
N ARG A 36 -2.38 -12.42 -25.43
CA ARG A 36 -2.74 -11.48 -26.51
C ARG A 36 -2.62 -10.03 -26.07
N MET A 37 -3.05 -9.71 -24.86
CA MET A 37 -2.94 -8.36 -24.31
C MET A 37 -1.49 -7.92 -24.19
N VAL A 38 -0.64 -8.73 -23.57
CA VAL A 38 0.81 -8.44 -23.42
C VAL A 38 1.51 -8.21 -24.76
N LYS A 39 1.09 -8.92 -25.82
CA LYS A 39 1.69 -8.80 -27.15
C LYS A 39 1.18 -7.62 -27.98
N ARG A 40 0.02 -7.06 -27.65
CA ARG A 40 -0.67 -6.10 -28.54
C ARG A 40 -0.94 -4.75 -27.91
N VAL A 41 -0.99 -4.70 -26.60
CA VAL A 41 -1.32 -3.49 -25.85
C VAL A 41 -0.21 -3.21 -24.84
N PRO A 42 0.39 -2.02 -24.86
CA PRO A 42 1.39 -1.62 -23.88
C PRO A 42 0.89 -1.83 -22.44
N PRO A 43 1.73 -2.30 -21.51
CA PRO A 43 1.32 -2.56 -20.13
C PRO A 43 0.71 -1.34 -19.42
N ASP A 44 1.18 -0.15 -19.71
CA ASP A 44 0.68 1.12 -19.17
C ASP A 44 -0.75 1.46 -19.61
N GLU A 45 -1.24 0.89 -20.69
CA GLU A 45 -2.62 1.11 -21.14
C GLU A 45 -3.65 0.21 -20.44
N TRP A 46 -3.24 -0.93 -19.88
CA TRP A 46 -4.21 -1.85 -19.29
C TRP A 46 -3.84 -2.39 -17.90
N LEU A 47 -2.56 -2.41 -17.53
CA LEU A 47 -2.10 -2.82 -16.19
C LEU A 47 -2.00 -1.64 -15.24
N TYR A 48 -1.47 -0.51 -15.68
CA TYR A 48 -1.23 0.63 -14.81
C TYR A 48 -2.48 1.40 -14.40
N SER A 49 -3.58 1.27 -15.12
CA SER A 49 -4.87 1.81 -14.65
C SER A 49 -5.30 1.23 -13.29
N ASN A 50 -4.78 0.06 -12.94
CA ASN A 50 -5.08 -0.61 -11.68
C ASN A 50 -4.22 -0.12 -10.51
N ILE A 51 -3.06 0.49 -10.78
CA ILE A 51 -2.13 1.00 -9.78
C ILE A 51 -2.15 2.53 -9.64
N ASN A 52 -2.98 3.19 -10.44
CA ASN A 52 -3.19 4.63 -10.35
C ASN A 52 -4.12 4.97 -9.16
N ASN A 53 -3.69 4.55 -7.99
CA ASN A 53 -4.37 4.71 -6.73
C ASN A 53 -3.36 4.58 -5.60
N GLY A 54 -3.44 5.42 -4.60
CA GLY A 54 -2.63 5.33 -3.41
C GLY A 54 -3.49 4.94 -2.21
N SER A 55 -3.21 3.82 -1.56
CA SER A 55 -3.93 3.46 -0.36
C SER A 55 -3.12 2.66 0.64
N VAL A 56 -3.47 2.83 1.91
CA VAL A 56 -2.99 2.02 3.03
C VAL A 56 -4.15 1.66 3.93
N ILE A 57 -4.12 0.49 4.50
CA ILE A 57 -5.10 0.05 5.49
C ILE A 57 -4.42 -0.30 6.81
N LYS A 58 -5.14 -0.10 7.91
CA LYS A 58 -4.78 -0.57 9.25
C LYS A 58 -5.66 -1.76 9.60
N PHE A 59 -5.07 -2.82 10.16
CA PHE A 59 -5.81 -4.04 10.47
C PHE A 59 -5.25 -4.77 11.69
N THR A 60 -6.08 -5.60 12.33
CA THR A 60 -5.70 -6.44 13.48
C THR A 60 -4.96 -7.72 13.03
N ALA A 61 -4.39 -8.44 13.99
CA ALA A 61 -3.78 -9.75 13.73
C ALA A 61 -4.78 -10.78 13.17
N GLU A 62 -6.07 -10.62 13.47
CA GLU A 62 -7.17 -11.47 13.00
C GLU A 62 -7.66 -11.07 11.59
N GLY A 63 -7.15 -9.94 11.04
CA GLY A 63 -7.48 -9.46 9.70
C GLY A 63 -8.66 -8.47 9.65
N GLU A 64 -9.13 -7.96 10.80
CA GLU A 64 -10.17 -6.94 10.85
C GLU A 64 -9.59 -5.59 10.43
N VAL A 65 -10.24 -4.91 9.46
CA VAL A 65 -9.82 -3.59 8.99
C VAL A 65 -10.31 -2.52 9.96
N LEU A 66 -9.38 -1.77 10.54
CA LEU A 66 -9.63 -0.70 11.51
C LEU A 66 -9.72 0.68 10.87
N ALA A 67 -8.90 0.95 9.87
CA ALA A 67 -8.85 2.24 9.18
C ALA A 67 -8.32 2.08 7.75
N SER A 68 -8.67 3.04 6.89
CA SER A 68 -8.13 3.11 5.54
C SER A 68 -7.90 4.56 5.12
N TYR A 69 -6.78 4.83 4.45
CA TYR A 69 -6.44 6.12 3.87
C TYR A 69 -6.28 5.97 2.36
N TRP A 70 -6.89 6.88 1.61
CA TRP A 70 -6.97 6.78 0.16
C TRP A 70 -6.60 8.09 -0.51
N ASP A 71 -5.71 8.02 -1.48
CA ASP A 71 -5.53 9.03 -2.52
C ASP A 71 -6.16 8.51 -3.82
N LYS A 72 -7.46 8.76 -3.97
CA LYS A 72 -8.26 8.21 -5.08
C LYS A 72 -7.88 8.76 -6.44
N SER A 73 -7.37 9.98 -6.49
CA SER A 73 -6.90 10.62 -7.71
C SER A 73 -5.50 10.19 -8.10
N ALA A 74 -4.76 9.60 -7.17
CA ALA A 74 -3.33 9.31 -7.30
C ALA A 74 -2.45 10.53 -7.62
N GLU A 75 -2.95 11.73 -7.36
CA GLU A 75 -2.23 12.98 -7.64
C GLU A 75 -1.11 13.23 -6.64
N ASN A 76 -1.32 12.82 -5.39
CA ASN A 76 -0.38 13.09 -4.31
C ASN A 76 0.62 11.96 -4.13
N HIS A 77 0.14 10.71 -4.04
CA HIS A 77 1.01 9.57 -3.74
C HIS A 77 0.47 8.25 -4.31
N PRO A 78 0.58 8.03 -5.63
CA PRO A 78 0.15 6.79 -6.27
C PRO A 78 1.03 5.60 -5.91
N ALA A 79 0.51 4.39 -6.12
CA ALA A 79 1.25 3.14 -6.05
C ALA A 79 2.08 2.98 -4.77
N ILE A 80 1.43 3.12 -3.61
CA ILE A 80 2.08 2.95 -2.31
C ILE A 80 2.48 1.49 -2.13
N THR A 81 3.78 1.25 -1.97
CA THR A 81 4.36 -0.09 -1.78
C THR A 81 4.83 -0.32 -0.36
N SER A 82 5.13 0.74 0.35
CA SER A 82 5.61 0.67 1.72
C SER A 82 5.06 1.81 2.57
N MET A 83 4.97 1.58 3.87
CA MET A 83 4.62 2.59 4.85
C MET A 83 5.33 2.29 6.16
N ARG A 84 5.51 3.30 6.96
CA ARG A 84 6.09 3.16 8.30
C ARG A 84 5.51 4.20 9.24
N GLU A 85 4.94 3.72 10.34
CA GLU A 85 4.57 4.59 11.44
C GLU A 85 5.82 4.97 12.25
N HIS A 86 5.96 6.25 12.56
CA HIS A 86 7.05 6.77 13.37
C HIS A 86 6.66 8.10 13.98
N ARG A 87 6.73 8.19 15.31
CA ARG A 87 6.50 9.42 16.09
C ARG A 87 5.23 10.17 15.71
N GLY A 88 4.11 9.47 15.67
CA GLY A 88 2.80 10.07 15.39
C GLY A 88 2.52 10.36 13.91
N TYR A 89 3.34 9.85 13.00
CA TYR A 89 3.15 10.00 11.56
C TYR A 89 3.24 8.65 10.84
N LEU A 90 2.50 8.53 9.76
CA LEU A 90 2.66 7.44 8.79
C LEU A 90 3.43 7.95 7.58
N TYR A 91 4.62 7.45 7.36
CA TYR A 91 5.45 7.74 6.19
C TYR A 91 5.14 6.76 5.08
N LEU A 92 5.02 7.25 3.85
CA LEU A 92 4.58 6.49 2.68
C LEU A 92 5.67 6.48 1.61
N GLY A 93 6.03 5.29 1.15
CA GLY A 93 6.92 5.08 0.01
C GLY A 93 6.17 4.41 -1.14
N GLY A 94 6.61 4.67 -2.36
CA GLY A 94 5.98 4.10 -3.55
C GLY A 94 6.93 4.01 -4.73
N LEU A 95 6.55 3.19 -5.71
CA LEU A 95 7.36 2.94 -6.92
C LEU A 95 7.36 4.11 -7.89
N MET A 96 6.26 4.85 -7.97
CA MET A 96 6.02 5.89 -8.97
C MET A 96 6.21 7.29 -8.41
N ASN A 97 6.78 7.42 -7.22
CA ASN A 97 6.93 8.68 -6.51
C ASN A 97 8.38 9.14 -6.44
N ASN A 98 8.59 10.44 -6.59
CA ASN A 98 9.88 11.11 -6.39
C ASN A 98 10.01 11.74 -5.00
N ARG A 99 9.13 11.35 -4.07
CA ARG A 99 9.03 11.91 -2.71
C ARG A 99 8.53 10.84 -1.72
N ILE A 100 8.77 11.07 -0.45
CA ILE A 100 8.14 10.33 0.64
C ILE A 100 6.91 11.13 1.11
N GLY A 101 5.76 10.47 1.13
CA GLY A 101 4.53 11.03 1.69
C GLY A 101 4.53 10.96 3.21
N ARG A 102 3.73 11.81 3.87
CA ARG A 102 3.55 11.79 5.31
C ARG A 102 2.11 12.15 5.68
N ILE A 103 1.49 11.30 6.51
CA ILE A 103 0.14 11.51 7.06
C ILE A 103 0.27 11.64 8.58
N PRO A 104 -0.30 12.67 9.21
CA PRO A 104 -0.38 12.74 10.67
C PRO A 104 -1.34 11.69 11.20
N LEU A 105 -0.99 11.04 12.31
CA LEU A 105 -1.80 10.07 13.03
C LEU A 105 -2.08 10.60 14.44
N PRO A 106 -3.18 11.32 14.66
CA PRO A 106 -3.44 11.98 15.96
C PRO A 106 -3.57 11.03 17.13
N ASP A 107 -4.01 9.79 16.88
CA ASP A 107 -4.22 8.76 17.91
C ASP A 107 -3.01 7.82 18.08
N ALA A 108 -1.94 8.00 17.34
CA ALA A 108 -0.74 7.18 17.45
C ALA A 108 0.19 7.68 18.56
N ASP A 109 0.96 6.76 19.14
CA ASP A 109 1.96 7.12 20.15
C ASP A 109 3.06 8.01 19.54
N PRO A 110 3.19 9.30 19.95
CA PRO A 110 4.18 10.21 19.41
C PRO A 110 5.62 9.89 19.84
N THR A 111 5.80 8.97 20.78
CA THR A 111 7.14 8.56 21.27
C THR A 111 7.62 7.28 20.61
N TRP A 112 6.72 6.54 19.95
CA TRP A 112 7.03 5.25 19.36
C TRP A 112 8.05 5.37 18.22
N ASP A 113 9.15 4.64 18.37
CA ASP A 113 10.20 4.56 17.36
C ASP A 113 10.08 3.27 16.56
N SER A 114 9.84 3.40 15.27
CA SER A 114 9.65 2.27 14.37
C SER A 114 10.89 1.35 14.26
N SER A 115 12.06 1.77 14.69
CA SER A 115 13.26 0.93 14.67
C SER A 115 13.12 -0.30 15.57
N ASP A 116 12.36 -0.19 16.65
CA ASP A 116 12.13 -1.29 17.59
C ASP A 116 11.16 -2.35 17.05
N SER A 117 10.35 -2.00 16.05
CA SER A 117 9.37 -2.91 15.45
C SER A 117 9.92 -3.83 14.37
N TYR A 118 11.07 -3.49 13.79
CA TYR A 118 11.61 -4.22 12.64
C TYR A 118 12.31 -5.53 13.03
N TRP A 119 12.97 -5.54 14.17
CA TRP A 119 13.78 -6.68 14.64
C TRP A 119 13.23 -7.36 15.91
N GLY A 120 12.06 -6.93 16.37
CA GLY A 120 11.53 -7.32 17.67
C GLY A 120 12.17 -6.53 18.83
N PRO A 121 11.77 -6.80 20.07
CA PRO A 121 12.36 -6.12 21.23
C PRO A 121 13.87 -6.39 21.25
N LYS A 122 14.65 -5.33 21.38
CA LYS A 122 16.08 -5.47 21.66
C LYS A 122 16.24 -6.15 23.00
N ALA A 123 16.94 -7.27 23.01
CA ALA A 123 17.27 -8.00 24.23
C ALA A 123 18.06 -7.09 25.20
#